data_08647214942ebcc013616c7da296151f
#
_entry.id   08647214942ebcc013616c7da296151f
#
_cell.length_a   1.000
_cell.length_b   1.000
_cell.length_c   1.000
_cell.angle_alpha   90.00
_cell.angle_beta   90.00
_cell.angle_gamma   90.00
#
_symmetry.space_group_name_H-M   'P 1'
#
loop_
_entity.id
_entity.type
_entity.pdbx_description
1 polymer ?
#
loop_
_entity_poly.entity_id
_entity_poly.type
_entity_poly.pdbx_seq_one_letter_code
_entity_poly.pdbx_strand_id
1 'polypeptide(L)'
;MTQVHGEPIGISDGSFVFDTNRKDGTLKAQAAERFRQGDKAAAVSLWNTAVAQDSNDAEALIYLEDQRVVNLPHITLVVATALSGDSDTVGVGRDDLQGAYIAQKEFNDGAKLPGGTQIRLLIASAGSQATYATQVAQQIVQVAQVDKTFEGVMGWPYSTYSYNAIQVLTSAHIPLVSQTASSDALTGVSPYFFRVAPTNQSQGIAGAKYAEQTLHARNVALFVDNTDLYSQSLAQDFSQQFTANGGTIVATETYTIGKPETLTGTLQDAISHQPDLIYFSGYASDVGVLLTDLLSSGAPASLQVLGGDALYDLGGYPSSARPALDRLHFTTFFYPDEWAVQGLDSSPQKPAFFVEYPAAFDPHRQHQGSPYGYTRPTNDAALSYDALLVLLKAYALVTTAGKTTVTPQDIQQGLTQIHGANAVQGVSGQISFDVTGNAVEKAVVILYFDSEARIHMEPGVQGKFLV
;
A
#
# COMPACT_ATOMS: atom_id res chain seq x y z
N MET A 1 -20.21 3.17 -11.81
CA MET A 1 -19.07 3.54 -12.69
C MET A 1 -19.33 4.85 -13.40
N THR A 2 -18.34 5.72 -13.42
CA THR A 2 -18.38 7.03 -14.07
C THR A 2 -17.11 7.22 -14.90
N GLN A 3 -17.21 7.80 -16.08
CA GLN A 3 -16.05 8.21 -16.86
C GLN A 3 -15.74 9.68 -16.52
N VAL A 4 -14.53 9.95 -16.04
CA VAL A 4 -14.07 11.30 -15.70
C VAL A 4 -12.75 11.54 -16.43
N HIS A 5 -12.72 12.53 -17.34
CA HIS A 5 -11.56 12.83 -18.18
C HIS A 5 -10.95 11.61 -18.92
N GLY A 6 -11.81 10.65 -19.29
CA GLY A 6 -11.38 9.41 -19.97
C GLY A 6 -10.96 8.27 -19.05
N GLU A 7 -10.94 8.49 -17.74
CA GLU A 7 -10.63 7.44 -16.76
C GLU A 7 -11.90 6.81 -16.17
N PRO A 8 -11.94 5.48 -16.03
CA PRO A 8 -13.02 4.80 -15.33
C PRO A 8 -12.81 4.90 -13.82
N ILE A 9 -13.73 5.54 -13.11
CA ILE A 9 -13.75 5.61 -11.65
C ILE A 9 -15.06 5.04 -11.09
N GLY A 10 -15.01 4.51 -9.87
CA GLY A 10 -16.17 3.99 -9.17
C GLY A 10 -15.97 2.59 -8.62
N ILE A 11 -17.06 1.83 -8.52
CA ILE A 11 -17.08 0.52 -7.85
C ILE A 11 -17.50 -0.57 -8.85
N SER A 12 -16.86 -1.73 -8.77
CA SER A 12 -17.19 -2.93 -9.54
C SER A 12 -17.36 -4.16 -8.64
N ASP A 13 -18.34 -4.99 -9.00
CA ASP A 13 -18.60 -6.33 -8.47
C ASP A 13 -18.34 -7.42 -9.52
N GLY A 14 -17.54 -7.08 -10.54
CA GLY A 14 -17.33 -7.89 -11.75
C GLY A 14 -18.14 -7.41 -12.95
N SER A 15 -19.11 -6.51 -12.77
CA SER A 15 -19.88 -5.91 -13.87
C SER A 15 -19.06 -4.90 -14.70
N PHE A 16 -17.87 -4.56 -14.26
CA PHE A 16 -16.93 -3.69 -14.95
C PHE A 16 -15.49 -4.12 -14.67
N VAL A 17 -14.56 -3.81 -15.58
CA VAL A 17 -13.12 -4.06 -15.46
C VAL A 17 -12.40 -2.73 -15.50
N PHE A 18 -11.52 -2.52 -14.52
CA PHE A 18 -10.69 -1.31 -14.46
C PHE A 18 -9.41 -1.48 -15.27
N ASP A 19 -8.66 -2.56 -15.02
CA ASP A 19 -7.36 -2.79 -15.63
C ASP A 19 -7.46 -3.66 -16.88
N THR A 20 -7.63 -3.02 -18.02
CA THR A 20 -7.66 -3.70 -19.32
C THR A 20 -6.30 -3.73 -20.03
N ASN A 21 -5.28 -3.06 -19.49
CA ASN A 21 -3.92 -3.01 -20.06
C ASN A 21 -3.07 -4.22 -19.62
N ARG A 22 -3.67 -5.42 -19.65
CA ARG A 22 -3.01 -6.68 -19.32
C ARG A 22 -3.19 -7.67 -20.47
N LYS A 23 -2.45 -8.78 -20.43
CA LYS A 23 -2.55 -9.84 -21.46
C LYS A 23 -3.97 -10.39 -21.59
N ASP A 24 -4.68 -10.48 -20.49
CA ASP A 24 -6.02 -11.01 -20.34
C ASP A 24 -7.13 -9.94 -20.39
N GLY A 25 -6.79 -8.66 -20.53
CA GLY A 25 -7.74 -7.54 -20.46
C GLY A 25 -8.96 -7.68 -21.37
N THR A 26 -8.78 -8.21 -22.58
CA THR A 26 -9.90 -8.48 -23.50
C THR A 26 -10.85 -9.55 -22.95
N LEU A 27 -10.32 -10.61 -22.33
CA LEU A 27 -11.12 -11.68 -21.73
C LEU A 27 -11.90 -11.16 -20.51
N LYS A 28 -11.28 -10.36 -19.67
CA LYS A 28 -11.95 -9.70 -18.53
C LYS A 28 -13.09 -8.79 -18.99
N ALA A 29 -12.87 -7.99 -20.03
CA ALA A 29 -13.91 -7.11 -20.58
C ALA A 29 -15.09 -7.91 -21.11
N GLN A 30 -14.86 -9.03 -21.81
CA GLN A 30 -15.91 -9.95 -22.27
C GLN A 30 -16.64 -10.61 -21.09
N ALA A 31 -15.91 -11.02 -20.05
CA ALA A 31 -16.49 -11.59 -18.84
C ALA A 31 -17.44 -10.59 -18.13
N ALA A 32 -17.01 -9.35 -17.96
CA ALA A 32 -17.83 -8.30 -17.37
C ALA A 32 -19.11 -8.03 -18.19
N GLU A 33 -19.03 -8.07 -19.52
CA GLU A 33 -20.22 -7.94 -20.39
C GLU A 33 -21.19 -9.10 -20.19
N ARG A 34 -20.69 -10.37 -20.16
CA ARG A 34 -21.53 -11.54 -19.87
C ARG A 34 -22.17 -11.46 -18.49
N PHE A 35 -21.41 -10.99 -17.50
CA PHE A 35 -21.91 -10.80 -16.14
C PHE A 35 -23.07 -9.79 -16.08
N ARG A 36 -22.94 -8.63 -16.76
CA ARG A 36 -24.03 -7.64 -16.88
C ARG A 36 -25.29 -8.18 -17.57
N GLN A 37 -25.11 -9.08 -18.53
CA GLN A 37 -26.22 -9.75 -19.23
C GLN A 37 -26.89 -10.85 -18.37
N GLY A 38 -26.38 -11.13 -17.17
CA GLY A 38 -26.86 -12.18 -16.29
C GLY A 38 -26.32 -13.58 -16.61
N ASP A 39 -25.46 -13.70 -17.63
CA ASP A 39 -24.82 -14.98 -17.99
C ASP A 39 -23.58 -15.22 -17.12
N LYS A 40 -23.82 -15.50 -15.83
CA LYS A 40 -22.79 -15.71 -14.83
C LYS A 40 -21.87 -16.90 -15.17
N ALA A 41 -22.41 -17.97 -15.77
CA ALA A 41 -21.62 -19.13 -16.12
C ALA A 41 -20.59 -18.81 -17.21
N ALA A 42 -20.97 -18.07 -18.26
CA ALA A 42 -20.03 -17.61 -19.27
C ALA A 42 -19.02 -16.62 -18.71
N ALA A 43 -19.42 -15.70 -17.81
CA ALA A 43 -18.51 -14.79 -17.15
C ALA A 43 -17.43 -15.53 -16.35
N VAL A 44 -17.82 -16.48 -15.51
CA VAL A 44 -16.89 -17.32 -14.73
C VAL A 44 -15.94 -18.10 -15.63
N SER A 45 -16.43 -18.66 -16.75
CA SER A 45 -15.57 -19.36 -17.72
C SER A 45 -14.51 -18.43 -18.33
N LEU A 46 -14.90 -17.20 -18.68
CA LEU A 46 -13.99 -16.20 -19.25
C LEU A 46 -12.97 -15.70 -18.22
N TRP A 47 -13.36 -15.45 -16.96
CA TRP A 47 -12.40 -15.09 -15.92
C TRP A 47 -11.41 -16.23 -15.62
N ASN A 48 -11.84 -17.48 -15.60
CA ASN A 48 -10.91 -18.62 -15.48
C ASN A 48 -9.90 -18.66 -16.63
N THR A 49 -10.35 -18.35 -17.86
CA THR A 49 -9.45 -18.29 -19.01
C THR A 49 -8.48 -17.09 -18.90
N ALA A 50 -8.95 -15.96 -18.39
CA ALA A 50 -8.14 -14.78 -18.13
C ALA A 50 -7.01 -15.08 -17.13
N VAL A 51 -7.34 -15.67 -15.98
CA VAL A 51 -6.37 -16.07 -14.95
C VAL A 51 -5.39 -17.12 -15.48
N ALA A 52 -5.83 -18.06 -16.35
CA ALA A 52 -4.91 -19.00 -16.98
C ALA A 52 -3.91 -18.32 -17.95
N GLN A 53 -4.28 -17.16 -18.50
CA GLN A 53 -3.41 -16.36 -19.37
C GLN A 53 -2.50 -15.41 -18.58
N ASP A 54 -2.99 -14.86 -17.45
CA ASP A 54 -2.27 -13.95 -16.57
C ASP A 54 -2.56 -14.30 -15.09
N SER A 55 -1.76 -15.21 -14.52
CA SER A 55 -2.03 -15.80 -13.20
C SER A 55 -1.94 -14.78 -12.05
N ASN A 56 -1.30 -13.63 -12.23
CA ASN A 56 -1.20 -12.60 -11.17
C ASN A 56 -2.25 -11.49 -11.30
N ASP A 57 -3.29 -11.69 -12.13
CA ASP A 57 -4.41 -10.75 -12.19
C ASP A 57 -5.39 -10.95 -11.03
N ALA A 58 -5.16 -10.19 -9.97
CA ALA A 58 -6.00 -10.24 -8.76
C ALA A 58 -7.40 -9.66 -8.98
N GLU A 59 -7.63 -8.75 -9.96
CA GLU A 59 -8.97 -8.28 -10.30
C GLU A 59 -9.86 -9.44 -10.76
N ALA A 60 -9.36 -10.28 -11.67
CA ALA A 60 -10.10 -11.46 -12.16
C ALA A 60 -10.27 -12.53 -11.05
N LEU A 61 -9.25 -12.73 -10.22
CA LEU A 61 -9.28 -13.68 -9.12
C LEU A 61 -10.30 -13.29 -8.04
N ILE A 62 -10.41 -12.01 -7.69
CA ILE A 62 -11.42 -11.50 -6.76
C ILE A 62 -12.82 -11.76 -7.30
N TYR A 63 -13.08 -11.45 -8.57
CA TYR A 63 -14.41 -11.70 -9.15
C TYR A 63 -14.78 -13.19 -9.18
N LEU A 64 -13.81 -14.07 -9.44
CA LEU A 64 -14.03 -15.53 -9.36
C LEU A 64 -14.37 -15.95 -7.93
N GLU A 65 -13.63 -15.48 -6.96
CA GLU A 65 -13.84 -15.79 -5.55
C GLU A 65 -15.21 -15.30 -5.07
N ASP A 66 -15.59 -14.08 -5.47
CA ASP A 66 -16.92 -13.52 -5.17
C ASP A 66 -18.06 -14.38 -5.73
N GLN A 67 -17.92 -14.91 -6.96
CA GLN A 67 -18.94 -15.82 -7.52
C GLN A 67 -19.00 -17.15 -6.77
N ARG A 68 -17.89 -17.63 -6.19
CA ARG A 68 -17.87 -18.82 -5.35
C ARG A 68 -18.68 -18.67 -4.08
N VAL A 69 -18.64 -17.49 -3.46
CA VAL A 69 -19.20 -17.25 -2.12
C VAL A 69 -20.53 -16.48 -2.11
N VAL A 70 -20.96 -15.90 -3.22
CA VAL A 70 -22.14 -15.02 -3.29
C VAL A 70 -23.46 -15.62 -2.74
N ASN A 71 -23.58 -16.95 -2.78
CA ASN A 71 -24.75 -17.66 -2.26
C ASN A 71 -24.55 -18.22 -0.83
N LEU A 72 -23.42 -17.95 -0.21
CA LEU A 72 -23.10 -18.35 1.17
C LEU A 72 -23.30 -17.13 2.10
N PRO A 73 -23.47 -17.35 3.42
CA PRO A 73 -23.38 -16.26 4.37
C PRO A 73 -22.04 -15.52 4.23
N HIS A 74 -22.09 -14.22 3.96
CA HIS A 74 -20.86 -13.43 3.71
C HIS A 74 -20.99 -12.00 4.25
N ILE A 75 -19.84 -11.39 4.45
CA ILE A 75 -19.70 -9.93 4.60
C ILE A 75 -19.12 -9.35 3.31
N THR A 76 -19.47 -8.11 3.02
CA THR A 76 -18.93 -7.36 1.88
C THR A 76 -18.00 -6.26 2.39
N LEU A 77 -16.77 -6.26 1.87
CA LEU A 77 -15.78 -5.20 2.07
C LEU A 77 -15.44 -4.55 0.72
N VAL A 78 -15.03 -3.29 0.76
CA VAL A 78 -14.54 -2.59 -0.43
C VAL A 78 -13.02 -2.50 -0.38
N VAL A 79 -12.35 -2.83 -1.48
CA VAL A 79 -10.94 -2.56 -1.72
C VAL A 79 -10.83 -1.32 -2.58
N ALA A 80 -10.40 -0.21 -1.98
CA ALA A 80 -10.32 1.08 -2.64
C ALA A 80 -8.86 1.44 -2.96
N THR A 81 -8.57 1.60 -4.26
CA THR A 81 -7.23 1.89 -4.77
C THR A 81 -7.30 2.75 -6.04
N ALA A 82 -6.25 2.78 -6.86
CA ALA A 82 -6.20 3.45 -8.15
C ALA A 82 -5.76 2.45 -9.24
N LEU A 83 -6.63 2.22 -10.23
CA LEU A 83 -6.42 1.24 -11.31
C LEU A 83 -6.44 1.90 -12.70
N SER A 84 -6.22 3.22 -12.75
CA SER A 84 -6.00 3.99 -13.97
C SER A 84 -5.07 5.15 -13.67
N GLY A 85 -4.42 5.69 -14.71
CA GLY A 85 -3.37 6.69 -14.59
C GLY A 85 -2.06 6.23 -15.23
N ASP A 86 -0.94 6.62 -14.64
CA ASP A 86 0.38 6.14 -15.05
C ASP A 86 0.65 4.68 -14.61
N SER A 87 1.79 4.14 -15.06
CA SER A 87 2.17 2.74 -14.78
C SER A 87 2.37 2.49 -13.29
N ASP A 88 2.91 3.46 -12.56
CA ASP A 88 3.25 3.34 -11.15
C ASP A 88 1.98 3.31 -10.30
N THR A 89 1.06 4.25 -10.53
CA THR A 89 -0.26 4.27 -9.90
C THR A 89 -1.03 2.97 -10.11
N VAL A 90 -1.04 2.45 -11.36
CA VAL A 90 -1.70 1.18 -11.69
C VAL A 90 -0.95 0.00 -11.06
N GLY A 91 0.38 0.06 -10.97
CA GLY A 91 1.23 -0.94 -10.31
C GLY A 91 0.85 -1.12 -8.85
N VAL A 92 0.81 -0.04 -8.08
CA VAL A 92 0.37 -0.03 -6.68
C VAL A 92 -1.05 -0.61 -6.56
N GLY A 93 -1.98 -0.19 -7.42
CA GLY A 93 -3.35 -0.72 -7.40
C GLY A 93 -3.45 -2.22 -7.65
N ARG A 94 -2.61 -2.78 -8.54
CA ARG A 94 -2.50 -4.24 -8.78
C ARG A 94 -2.01 -4.97 -7.53
N ASP A 95 -1.00 -4.43 -6.88
CA ASP A 95 -0.42 -5.00 -5.67
C ASP A 95 -1.40 -4.96 -4.49
N ASP A 96 -2.15 -3.85 -4.35
CA ASP A 96 -3.24 -3.75 -3.38
C ASP A 96 -4.28 -4.87 -3.57
N LEU A 97 -4.71 -5.11 -4.80
CA LEU A 97 -5.65 -6.20 -5.09
C LEU A 97 -5.06 -7.57 -4.80
N GLN A 98 -3.76 -7.79 -5.04
CA GLN A 98 -3.10 -9.04 -4.72
C GLN A 98 -3.13 -9.34 -3.22
N GLY A 99 -2.76 -8.37 -2.39
CA GLY A 99 -2.81 -8.52 -0.93
C GLY A 99 -4.22 -8.80 -0.42
N ALA A 100 -5.20 -8.05 -0.92
CA ALA A 100 -6.61 -8.23 -0.57
C ALA A 100 -7.14 -9.61 -0.99
N TYR A 101 -6.81 -10.08 -2.19
CA TYR A 101 -7.19 -11.40 -2.67
C TYR A 101 -6.64 -12.53 -1.79
N ILE A 102 -5.36 -12.45 -1.38
CA ILE A 102 -4.78 -13.50 -0.51
C ILE A 102 -5.51 -13.56 0.82
N ALA A 103 -5.82 -12.41 1.45
CA ALA A 103 -6.60 -12.39 2.69
C ALA A 103 -8.02 -12.95 2.48
N GLN A 104 -8.72 -12.56 1.41
CA GLN A 104 -10.03 -13.08 1.05
C GLN A 104 -10.00 -14.60 0.90
N LYS A 105 -9.09 -15.10 0.08
CA LYS A 105 -8.95 -16.53 -0.22
C LYS A 105 -8.61 -17.35 1.03
N GLU A 106 -7.63 -16.92 1.81
CA GLU A 106 -7.19 -17.60 3.03
C GLU A 106 -8.32 -17.74 4.06
N PHE A 107 -9.09 -16.68 4.26
CA PHE A 107 -10.20 -16.71 5.22
C PHE A 107 -11.38 -17.51 4.71
N ASN A 108 -11.68 -17.45 3.42
CA ASN A 108 -12.77 -18.19 2.80
C ASN A 108 -12.47 -19.69 2.75
N ASP A 109 -11.29 -20.09 2.29
CA ASP A 109 -10.90 -21.51 2.21
C ASP A 109 -10.81 -22.16 3.60
N GLY A 110 -10.31 -21.41 4.59
CA GLY A 110 -10.22 -21.86 5.98
C GLY A 110 -11.49 -21.73 6.79
N ALA A 111 -12.56 -21.12 6.24
CA ALA A 111 -13.77 -20.75 6.97
C ALA A 111 -13.44 -20.06 8.31
N LYS A 112 -12.49 -19.11 8.28
CA LYS A 112 -11.83 -18.56 9.48
C LYS A 112 -12.70 -17.56 10.25
N LEU A 113 -13.73 -16.98 9.61
CA LEU A 113 -14.64 -16.11 10.32
C LEU A 113 -15.69 -16.90 11.12
N PRO A 114 -16.16 -16.35 12.26
CA PRO A 114 -17.19 -16.97 13.07
C PRO A 114 -18.43 -17.34 12.26
N GLY A 115 -18.98 -18.53 12.52
CA GLY A 115 -20.15 -19.06 11.81
C GLY A 115 -19.88 -19.51 10.37
N GLY A 116 -18.62 -19.59 9.95
CA GLY A 116 -18.25 -19.93 8.57
C GLY A 116 -18.60 -18.83 7.55
N THR A 117 -18.80 -17.61 8.04
CA THR A 117 -19.05 -16.42 7.21
C THR A 117 -17.92 -16.23 6.21
N GLN A 118 -18.27 -15.96 4.95
CA GLN A 118 -17.33 -15.75 3.86
C GLN A 118 -17.09 -14.26 3.61
N ILE A 119 -16.11 -13.93 2.79
CA ILE A 119 -15.73 -12.56 2.44
C ILE A 119 -15.98 -12.36 0.96
N ARG A 120 -16.74 -11.32 0.63
CA ARG A 120 -16.93 -10.79 -0.70
C ARG A 120 -16.22 -9.44 -0.80
N LEU A 121 -15.49 -9.18 -1.90
CA LEU A 121 -14.80 -7.92 -2.12
C LEU A 121 -15.39 -7.16 -3.31
N LEU A 122 -15.69 -5.89 -3.10
CA LEU A 122 -15.95 -4.97 -4.20
C LEU A 122 -14.68 -4.17 -4.47
N ILE A 123 -14.34 -4.01 -5.73
CA ILE A 123 -13.17 -3.21 -6.13
C ILE A 123 -13.63 -1.78 -6.43
N ALA A 124 -12.96 -0.80 -5.82
CA ALA A 124 -13.19 0.62 -6.05
C ALA A 124 -11.93 1.30 -6.57
N SER A 125 -12.03 1.97 -7.73
CA SER A 125 -10.91 2.73 -8.30
C SER A 125 -11.21 4.22 -8.28
N ALA A 126 -10.28 5.00 -7.72
CA ALA A 126 -10.34 6.46 -7.69
C ALA A 126 -9.57 7.12 -8.85
N GLY A 127 -9.00 6.34 -9.78
CA GLY A 127 -8.26 6.89 -10.91
C GLY A 127 -6.98 7.60 -10.50
N SER A 128 -6.43 8.42 -11.40
CA SER A 128 -5.15 9.11 -11.25
C SER A 128 -5.21 10.41 -10.43
N GLN A 129 -6.40 10.85 -9.99
CA GLN A 129 -6.55 12.13 -9.30
C GLN A 129 -7.13 11.92 -7.90
N ALA A 130 -6.42 12.39 -6.88
CA ALA A 130 -6.85 12.26 -5.48
C ALA A 130 -8.25 12.84 -5.21
N THR A 131 -8.68 13.84 -5.95
CA THR A 131 -10.02 14.46 -5.84
C THR A 131 -11.15 13.50 -6.21
N TYR A 132 -10.89 12.48 -7.04
CA TYR A 132 -11.89 11.47 -7.40
C TYR A 132 -12.22 10.53 -6.23
N ALA A 133 -11.33 10.40 -5.24
CA ALA A 133 -11.59 9.61 -4.04
C ALA A 133 -12.84 10.07 -3.29
N THR A 134 -13.14 11.37 -3.26
CA THR A 134 -14.38 11.91 -2.70
C THR A 134 -15.62 11.36 -3.40
N GLN A 135 -15.59 11.34 -4.74
CA GLN A 135 -16.72 10.85 -5.54
C GLN A 135 -16.89 9.33 -5.38
N VAL A 136 -15.79 8.58 -5.33
CA VAL A 136 -15.82 7.13 -5.11
C VAL A 136 -16.31 6.82 -3.70
N ALA A 137 -15.89 7.56 -2.68
CA ALA A 137 -16.39 7.43 -1.31
C ALA A 137 -17.91 7.66 -1.24
N GLN A 138 -18.46 8.63 -1.98
CA GLN A 138 -19.91 8.83 -2.09
C GLN A 138 -20.63 7.62 -2.71
N GLN A 139 -20.03 6.98 -3.71
CA GLN A 139 -20.58 5.74 -4.28
C GLN A 139 -20.51 4.57 -3.28
N ILE A 140 -19.45 4.47 -2.47
CA ILE A 140 -19.34 3.48 -1.39
C ILE A 140 -20.48 3.67 -0.37
N VAL A 141 -20.78 4.90 0.03
CA VAL A 141 -21.90 5.20 0.91
C VAL A 141 -23.23 4.72 0.30
N GLN A 142 -23.44 4.88 -1.00
CA GLN A 142 -24.64 4.38 -1.68
C GLN A 142 -24.72 2.84 -1.64
N VAL A 143 -23.59 2.15 -1.84
CA VAL A 143 -23.51 0.68 -1.71
C VAL A 143 -23.88 0.26 -0.29
N ALA A 144 -23.30 0.88 0.72
CA ALA A 144 -23.58 0.58 2.15
C ALA A 144 -25.05 0.76 2.55
N GLN A 145 -25.77 1.66 1.88
CA GLN A 145 -27.21 1.86 2.13
C GLN A 145 -28.07 0.69 1.64
N VAL A 146 -27.66 0.01 0.58
CA VAL A 146 -28.46 -1.05 -0.08
C VAL A 146 -27.95 -2.46 0.23
N ASP A 147 -26.65 -2.65 0.34
CA ASP A 147 -26.04 -3.93 0.72
C ASP A 147 -25.94 -4.05 2.25
N LYS A 148 -26.76 -4.94 2.82
CA LYS A 148 -26.82 -5.16 4.27
C LYS A 148 -25.68 -6.03 4.81
N THR A 149 -24.83 -6.54 3.94
CA THR A 149 -23.63 -7.30 4.29
C THR A 149 -22.37 -6.44 4.26
N PHE A 150 -22.49 -5.15 3.87
CA PHE A 150 -21.39 -4.21 3.80
C PHE A 150 -20.89 -3.82 5.20
N GLU A 151 -19.55 -3.95 5.42
CA GLU A 151 -18.96 -3.77 6.75
C GLU A 151 -17.84 -2.72 6.81
N GLY A 152 -17.19 -2.38 5.70
CA GLY A 152 -16.13 -1.38 5.72
C GLY A 152 -15.28 -1.31 4.45
N VAL A 153 -14.23 -0.48 4.53
CA VAL A 153 -13.34 -0.16 3.40
C VAL A 153 -11.89 -0.41 3.79
N MET A 154 -11.15 -1.14 2.96
CA MET A 154 -9.70 -1.13 2.90
C MET A 154 -9.28 -0.15 1.79
N GLY A 155 -8.32 0.72 2.04
CA GLY A 155 -7.82 1.71 1.07
C GLY A 155 -7.74 3.09 1.72
N TRP A 156 -7.32 4.10 1.07
CA TRP A 156 -6.57 4.20 -0.18
C TRP A 156 -5.07 4.20 0.15
N PRO A 157 -4.17 3.81 -0.78
CA PRO A 157 -2.74 3.75 -0.50
C PRO A 157 -2.13 5.14 -0.26
N TYR A 158 -2.55 6.13 -1.03
CA TYR A 158 -1.98 7.48 -0.98
C TYR A 158 -2.66 8.37 0.07
N SER A 159 -1.85 9.15 0.81
CA SER A 159 -2.32 10.01 1.90
C SER A 159 -3.36 11.04 1.44
N THR A 160 -3.16 11.68 0.29
CA THR A 160 -4.08 12.69 -0.25
C THR A 160 -5.41 12.07 -0.68
N TYR A 161 -5.41 10.84 -1.23
CA TYR A 161 -6.64 10.10 -1.57
C TYR A 161 -7.43 9.73 -0.31
N SER A 162 -6.75 9.16 0.69
CA SER A 162 -7.37 8.83 1.98
C SER A 162 -7.97 10.08 2.63
N TYR A 163 -7.24 11.20 2.67
CA TYR A 163 -7.71 12.45 3.23
C TYR A 163 -9.01 12.93 2.59
N ASN A 164 -9.11 12.87 1.26
CA ASN A 164 -10.30 13.27 0.51
C ASN A 164 -11.51 12.35 0.74
N ALA A 165 -11.29 11.08 1.04
CA ALA A 165 -12.36 10.10 1.28
C ALA A 165 -12.87 10.10 2.73
N ILE A 166 -11.98 10.35 3.71
CA ILE A 166 -12.25 10.20 5.14
C ILE A 166 -13.51 10.92 5.59
N GLN A 167 -13.72 12.19 5.19
CA GLN A 167 -14.85 12.98 5.66
C GLN A 167 -16.21 12.42 5.20
N VAL A 168 -16.25 11.92 3.97
CA VAL A 168 -17.45 11.30 3.38
C VAL A 168 -17.79 10.01 4.13
N LEU A 169 -16.82 9.13 4.33
CA LEU A 169 -17.01 7.85 5.02
C LEU A 169 -17.31 8.05 6.50
N THR A 170 -16.64 9.00 7.16
CA THR A 170 -16.92 9.36 8.57
C THR A 170 -18.38 9.79 8.77
N SER A 171 -18.89 10.65 7.88
CA SER A 171 -20.27 11.14 7.95
C SER A 171 -21.29 10.01 7.78
N ALA A 172 -20.92 8.92 7.13
CA ALA A 172 -21.73 7.73 6.94
C ALA A 172 -21.45 6.63 7.98
N HIS A 173 -20.57 6.87 8.97
CA HIS A 173 -20.13 5.91 9.98
C HIS A 173 -19.51 4.63 9.39
N ILE A 174 -18.76 4.77 8.30
CA ILE A 174 -18.07 3.68 7.60
C ILE A 174 -16.58 3.70 7.97
N PRO A 175 -16.03 2.61 8.55
CA PRO A 175 -14.61 2.53 8.85
C PRO A 175 -13.78 2.39 7.57
N LEU A 176 -12.64 3.07 7.58
CA LEU A 176 -11.62 3.05 6.55
C LEU A 176 -10.30 2.60 7.18
N VAL A 177 -9.72 1.51 6.67
CA VAL A 177 -8.38 1.07 7.06
C VAL A 177 -7.44 1.25 5.88
N SER A 178 -6.54 2.22 5.96
CA SER A 178 -5.53 2.42 4.91
C SER A 178 -4.35 1.46 5.08
N GLN A 179 -3.86 0.94 3.96
CA GLN A 179 -2.69 0.07 3.89
C GLN A 179 -1.39 0.87 4.05
N THR A 180 -1.16 1.93 3.24
CA THR A 180 0.13 2.63 3.15
C THR A 180 0.08 4.13 3.38
N ALA A 181 -1.11 4.76 3.53
CA ALA A 181 -1.20 6.21 3.77
C ALA A 181 -0.57 6.60 5.11
N SER A 182 0.62 7.19 5.07
CA SER A 182 1.49 7.41 6.23
C SER A 182 1.56 8.84 6.75
N SER A 183 1.04 9.85 6.01
CA SER A 183 1.09 11.27 6.41
C SER A 183 0.49 11.52 7.80
N ASP A 184 1.18 12.34 8.62
CA ASP A 184 0.67 12.70 9.94
C ASP A 184 -0.53 13.64 9.89
N ALA A 185 -0.80 14.25 8.74
CA ALA A 185 -2.04 14.99 8.51
C ALA A 185 -3.31 14.13 8.64
N LEU A 186 -3.18 12.81 8.60
CA LEU A 186 -4.28 11.85 8.77
C LEU A 186 -4.54 11.48 10.23
N THR A 187 -3.60 11.78 11.14
CA THR A 187 -3.69 11.41 12.55
C THR A 187 -4.85 12.13 13.26
N GLY A 188 -5.78 11.37 13.79
CA GLY A 188 -6.91 11.90 14.57
C GLY A 188 -7.95 12.68 13.76
N VAL A 189 -7.90 12.65 12.42
CA VAL A 189 -8.86 13.34 11.54
C VAL A 189 -10.27 12.76 11.70
N SER A 190 -10.36 11.48 12.00
CA SER A 190 -11.64 10.76 12.15
C SER A 190 -11.52 9.57 13.09
N PRO A 191 -12.53 9.29 13.94
CA PRO A 191 -12.58 8.06 14.71
C PRO A 191 -12.90 6.82 13.85
N TYR A 192 -13.17 6.99 12.56
CA TYR A 192 -13.43 5.93 11.59
C TYR A 192 -12.24 5.66 10.68
N PHE A 193 -11.14 6.38 10.85
CA PHE A 193 -9.91 6.17 10.09
C PHE A 193 -8.88 5.39 10.91
N PHE A 194 -8.34 4.33 10.32
CA PHE A 194 -7.27 3.50 10.85
C PHE A 194 -6.22 3.28 9.76
N ARG A 195 -4.98 2.99 10.13
CA ARG A 195 -3.93 2.62 9.18
C ARG A 195 -2.99 1.58 9.76
N VAL A 196 -2.61 0.61 8.93
CA VAL A 196 -1.64 -0.42 9.32
C VAL A 196 -0.19 0.01 9.05
N ALA A 197 0.01 1.01 8.20
CA ALA A 197 1.32 1.63 8.01
C ALA A 197 1.76 2.41 9.25
N PRO A 198 3.08 2.51 9.53
CA PRO A 198 3.65 3.50 10.44
C PRO A 198 3.34 4.92 9.97
N THR A 199 3.42 5.89 10.88
CA THR A 199 3.32 7.31 10.54
C THR A 199 4.61 7.82 9.88
N ASN A 200 4.53 8.93 9.14
CA ASN A 200 5.72 9.61 8.63
C ASN A 200 6.66 10.03 9.75
N GLN A 201 6.14 10.39 10.94
CA GLN A 201 6.96 10.63 12.10
C GLN A 201 7.84 9.42 12.45
N SER A 202 7.28 8.22 12.44
CA SER A 202 8.04 6.97 12.70
C SER A 202 9.12 6.74 11.65
N GLN A 203 8.80 6.99 10.37
CA GLN A 203 9.77 6.92 9.26
C GLN A 203 10.86 7.99 9.38
N GLY A 204 10.49 9.23 9.66
CA GLY A 204 11.41 10.35 9.82
C GLY A 204 12.43 10.09 10.94
N ILE A 205 11.96 9.53 12.08
CA ILE A 205 12.83 9.10 13.18
C ILE A 205 13.81 8.00 12.73
N ALA A 206 13.30 6.96 12.03
CA ALA A 206 14.13 5.87 11.54
C ALA A 206 15.17 6.37 10.51
N GLY A 207 14.73 7.16 9.54
CA GLY A 207 15.59 7.74 8.52
C GLY A 207 16.65 8.68 9.08
N ALA A 208 16.30 9.58 10.01
CA ALA A 208 17.26 10.50 10.65
C ALA A 208 18.33 9.75 11.47
N LYS A 209 17.92 8.72 12.19
CA LYS A 209 18.85 7.83 12.91
C LYS A 209 19.79 7.11 11.96
N TYR A 210 19.27 6.55 10.87
CA TYR A 210 20.07 5.87 9.85
C TYR A 210 21.05 6.84 9.15
N ALA A 211 20.60 8.02 8.77
CA ALA A 211 21.42 9.07 8.18
C ALA A 211 22.61 9.43 9.06
N GLU A 212 22.38 9.59 10.38
CA GLU A 212 23.43 9.95 11.33
C GLU A 212 24.37 8.78 11.64
N GLN A 213 23.82 7.60 11.98
CA GLN A 213 24.60 6.51 12.57
C GLN A 213 25.26 5.60 11.54
N THR A 214 24.63 5.43 10.37
CA THR A 214 25.11 4.51 9.32
C THR A 214 25.72 5.28 8.15
N LEU A 215 25.03 6.30 7.64
CA LEU A 215 25.54 7.10 6.53
C LEU A 215 26.50 8.22 7.00
N HIS A 216 26.58 8.48 8.31
CA HIS A 216 27.42 9.49 8.93
C HIS A 216 27.20 10.92 8.39
N ALA A 217 25.99 11.19 7.91
CA ALA A 217 25.61 12.49 7.38
C ALA A 217 25.56 13.56 8.48
N ARG A 218 25.99 14.77 8.14
CA ARG A 218 25.92 15.96 9.00
C ARG A 218 25.18 17.10 8.30
N ASN A 219 25.26 17.18 6.99
CA ASN A 219 24.68 18.20 6.15
C ASN A 219 23.75 17.55 5.14
N VAL A 220 22.47 17.87 5.18
CA VAL A 220 21.45 17.26 4.31
C VAL A 220 20.82 18.32 3.41
N ALA A 221 20.73 18.04 2.12
CA ALA A 221 19.83 18.74 1.21
C ALA A 221 18.49 18.00 1.16
N LEU A 222 17.39 18.70 1.45
CA LEU A 222 16.04 18.17 1.54
C LEU A 222 15.26 18.48 0.26
N PHE A 223 14.65 17.49 -0.36
CA PHE A 223 13.72 17.67 -1.49
C PHE A 223 12.29 17.39 -1.05
N VAL A 224 11.36 18.30 -1.36
CA VAL A 224 9.97 18.24 -0.90
C VAL A 224 8.99 18.83 -1.93
N ASP A 225 7.84 18.18 -2.11
CA ASP A 225 6.65 18.80 -2.70
C ASP A 225 5.73 19.30 -1.58
N ASN A 226 5.65 20.62 -1.42
CA ASN A 226 4.83 21.25 -0.40
C ASN A 226 3.31 21.17 -0.66
N THR A 227 2.89 20.60 -1.77
CA THR A 227 1.48 20.42 -2.14
C THR A 227 0.96 19.01 -1.91
N ASP A 228 1.87 18.06 -1.69
CA ASP A 228 1.52 16.67 -1.39
C ASP A 228 1.63 16.37 0.11
N LEU A 229 0.58 15.78 0.69
CA LEU A 229 0.50 15.53 2.14
C LEU A 229 1.56 14.56 2.65
N TYR A 230 1.90 13.54 1.84
CA TYR A 230 2.94 12.58 2.19
C TYR A 230 4.31 13.24 2.18
N SER A 231 4.67 13.87 1.05
CA SER A 231 5.97 14.52 0.88
C SER A 231 6.23 15.59 1.95
N GLN A 232 5.25 16.46 2.19
CA GLN A 232 5.36 17.53 3.19
C GLN A 232 5.58 16.97 4.60
N SER A 233 4.77 16.01 5.03
CA SER A 233 4.84 15.42 6.35
C SER A 233 6.17 14.69 6.56
N LEU A 234 6.58 13.84 5.62
CA LEU A 234 7.82 13.07 5.73
C LEU A 234 9.07 13.97 5.78
N ALA A 235 9.12 15.00 4.93
CA ALA A 235 10.20 15.97 4.92
C ALA A 235 10.30 16.72 6.26
N GLN A 236 9.16 17.15 6.80
CA GLN A 236 9.09 17.83 8.09
C GLN A 236 9.61 16.94 9.23
N ASP A 237 9.14 15.70 9.32
CA ASP A 237 9.46 14.79 10.41
C ASP A 237 10.94 14.38 10.39
N PHE A 238 11.46 14.07 9.19
CA PHE A 238 12.89 13.79 9.03
C PHE A 238 13.73 14.99 9.44
N SER A 239 13.42 16.21 8.95
CA SER A 239 14.21 17.40 9.21
C SER A 239 14.21 17.77 10.70
N GLN A 240 13.06 17.66 11.37
CA GLN A 240 12.96 17.88 12.81
C GLN A 240 13.84 16.92 13.60
N GLN A 241 13.73 15.62 13.32
CA GLN A 241 14.51 14.62 14.04
C GLN A 241 16.00 14.71 13.72
N PHE A 242 16.37 14.90 12.45
CA PHE A 242 17.77 15.03 12.04
C PHE A 242 18.44 16.24 12.70
N THR A 243 17.73 17.38 12.76
CA THR A 243 18.22 18.58 13.43
C THR A 243 18.31 18.40 14.96
N ALA A 244 17.32 17.72 15.56
CA ALA A 244 17.36 17.39 16.99
C ALA A 244 18.53 16.49 17.37
N ASN A 245 18.98 15.63 16.43
CA ASN A 245 20.16 14.80 16.58
C ASN A 245 21.49 15.58 16.36
N GLY A 246 21.44 16.86 16.00
CA GLY A 246 22.61 17.72 15.78
C GLY A 246 23.06 17.80 14.31
N GLY A 247 22.28 17.30 13.36
CA GLY A 247 22.51 17.50 11.93
C GLY A 247 22.03 18.88 11.45
N THR A 248 22.37 19.22 10.22
CA THR A 248 22.02 20.50 9.60
C THR A 248 21.32 20.26 8.26
N ILE A 249 20.18 20.92 8.04
CA ILE A 249 19.58 21.02 6.70
C ILE A 249 20.24 22.22 6.01
N VAL A 250 21.09 21.95 5.02
CA VAL A 250 21.88 22.98 4.32
C VAL A 250 21.15 23.58 3.11
N ALA A 251 20.18 22.84 2.56
CA ALA A 251 19.32 23.31 1.48
C ALA A 251 17.93 22.67 1.60
N THR A 252 16.90 23.37 1.17
CA THR A 252 15.54 22.80 1.01
C THR A 252 15.02 23.17 -0.36
N GLU A 253 14.95 22.15 -1.21
CA GLU A 253 14.55 22.28 -2.59
C GLU A 253 13.08 21.88 -2.75
N THR A 254 12.31 22.72 -3.42
CA THR A 254 10.92 22.42 -3.76
C THR A 254 10.84 21.92 -5.19
N TYR A 255 10.09 20.84 -5.38
CA TYR A 255 9.77 20.29 -6.70
C TYR A 255 8.27 19.99 -6.77
N THR A 256 7.80 19.50 -7.90
CA THR A 256 6.40 19.06 -8.06
C THR A 256 6.40 17.59 -8.48
N ILE A 257 5.75 16.74 -7.70
CA ILE A 257 5.59 15.32 -7.99
C ILE A 257 4.99 15.11 -9.38
N GLY A 258 5.57 14.19 -10.16
CA GLY A 258 5.19 13.90 -11.53
C GLY A 258 5.60 14.96 -12.55
N LYS A 259 6.43 15.96 -12.14
CA LYS A 259 6.99 16.99 -13.04
C LYS A 259 8.52 17.01 -12.93
N PRO A 260 9.19 16.04 -13.56
CA PRO A 260 10.65 15.86 -13.43
C PRO A 260 11.46 17.07 -13.86
N GLU A 261 10.92 17.92 -14.76
CA GLU A 261 11.58 19.16 -15.18
C GLU A 261 11.83 20.14 -14.02
N THR A 262 11.11 19.99 -12.90
CA THR A 262 11.31 20.82 -11.71
C THR A 262 12.51 20.38 -10.87
N LEU A 263 13.06 19.19 -11.08
CA LEU A 263 14.18 18.62 -10.31
C LEU A 263 15.55 19.05 -10.82
N THR A 264 15.74 19.17 -12.13
CA THR A 264 17.08 19.37 -12.72
C THR A 264 17.76 20.66 -12.23
N GLY A 265 17.00 21.76 -12.12
CA GLY A 265 17.55 23.04 -11.64
C GLY A 265 17.84 23.03 -10.14
N THR A 266 16.96 22.47 -9.35
CA THR A 266 17.05 22.37 -7.89
C THR A 266 18.20 21.45 -7.44
N LEU A 267 18.53 20.40 -8.21
CA LEU A 267 19.64 19.51 -7.88
C LEU A 267 20.98 20.25 -7.91
N GLN A 268 21.22 21.14 -8.88
CA GLN A 268 22.47 21.91 -8.96
C GLN A 268 22.60 22.88 -7.78
N ASP A 269 21.49 23.51 -7.38
CA ASP A 269 21.47 24.39 -6.21
C ASP A 269 21.78 23.58 -4.94
N ALA A 270 21.10 22.46 -4.71
CA ALA A 270 21.34 21.57 -3.59
C ALA A 270 22.83 21.15 -3.48
N ILE A 271 23.45 20.72 -4.59
CA ILE A 271 24.86 20.30 -4.63
C ILE A 271 25.79 21.47 -4.29
N SER A 272 25.48 22.71 -4.67
CA SER A 272 26.29 23.90 -4.39
C SER A 272 26.48 24.14 -2.87
N HIS A 273 25.56 23.65 -2.05
CA HIS A 273 25.61 23.70 -0.58
C HIS A 273 26.44 22.56 0.05
N GLN A 274 27.07 21.70 -0.77
CA GLN A 274 27.93 20.60 -0.35
C GLN A 274 27.29 19.68 0.70
N PRO A 275 26.13 19.08 0.42
CA PRO A 275 25.51 18.14 1.34
C PRO A 275 26.27 16.81 1.38
N ASP A 276 26.22 16.12 2.52
CA ASP A 276 26.71 14.76 2.67
C ASP A 276 25.66 13.73 2.21
N LEU A 277 24.37 14.13 2.24
CA LEU A 277 23.21 13.31 1.94
C LEU A 277 22.12 14.15 1.28
N ILE A 278 21.42 13.59 0.32
CA ILE A 278 20.13 14.11 -0.15
C ILE A 278 19.02 13.31 0.57
N TYR A 279 18.09 14.00 1.23
CA TYR A 279 16.84 13.39 1.68
C TYR A 279 15.73 13.72 0.70
N PHE A 280 15.20 12.68 0.05
CA PHE A 280 14.18 12.83 -0.99
C PHE A 280 12.81 12.39 -0.45
N SER A 281 11.93 13.35 -0.22
CA SER A 281 10.56 13.11 0.23
C SER A 281 9.62 13.11 -0.97
N GLY A 282 9.41 11.93 -1.56
CA GLY A 282 8.61 11.78 -2.78
C GLY A 282 8.52 10.34 -3.26
N TYR A 283 8.29 10.16 -4.56
CA TYR A 283 7.99 8.87 -5.17
C TYR A 283 9.14 8.35 -6.05
N ALA A 284 9.09 7.05 -6.37
CA ALA A 284 10.14 6.33 -7.08
C ALA A 284 10.44 6.92 -8.47
N SER A 285 9.42 7.30 -9.23
CA SER A 285 9.58 7.90 -10.56
C SER A 285 10.37 9.21 -10.52
N ASP A 286 10.10 10.08 -9.56
CA ASP A 286 10.77 11.37 -9.41
C ASP A 286 12.21 11.21 -8.91
N VAL A 287 12.45 10.37 -7.89
CA VAL A 287 13.82 10.10 -7.42
C VAL A 287 14.64 9.40 -8.50
N GLY A 288 14.03 8.60 -9.35
CA GLY A 288 14.68 7.99 -10.51
C GLY A 288 15.26 9.03 -11.49
N VAL A 289 14.55 10.13 -11.70
CA VAL A 289 15.06 11.26 -12.47
C VAL A 289 16.22 11.94 -11.75
N LEU A 290 16.08 12.23 -10.46
CA LEU A 290 17.17 12.81 -9.65
C LEU A 290 18.42 11.94 -9.67
N LEU A 291 18.30 10.61 -9.53
CA LEU A 291 19.42 9.67 -9.61
C LEU A 291 20.09 9.68 -11.00
N THR A 292 19.29 9.80 -12.06
CA THR A 292 19.82 9.93 -13.43
C THR A 292 20.62 11.21 -13.59
N ASP A 293 20.10 12.33 -13.10
CA ASP A 293 20.75 13.65 -13.17
C ASP A 293 22.03 13.70 -12.31
N LEU A 294 22.07 12.98 -11.17
CA LEU A 294 23.26 12.87 -10.32
C LEU A 294 24.46 12.30 -11.08
N LEU A 295 24.28 11.42 -12.06
CA LEU A 295 25.36 10.84 -12.84
C LEU A 295 26.16 11.88 -13.64
N SER A 296 25.52 12.97 -14.02
CA SER A 296 26.11 14.05 -14.83
C SER A 296 26.30 15.38 -14.07
N SER A 297 25.86 15.45 -12.82
CA SER A 297 25.80 16.70 -12.01
C SER A 297 27.17 17.19 -11.52
N GLY A 298 28.20 16.34 -11.54
CA GLY A 298 29.50 16.60 -10.90
C GLY A 298 29.49 16.38 -9.38
N ALA A 299 28.40 15.87 -8.81
CA ALA A 299 28.34 15.51 -7.40
C ALA A 299 29.34 14.40 -7.04
N PRO A 300 29.89 14.38 -5.82
CA PRO A 300 30.75 13.31 -5.35
C PRO A 300 30.08 11.94 -5.49
N ALA A 301 30.84 10.90 -5.87
CA ALA A 301 30.32 9.53 -5.93
C ALA A 301 29.84 9.03 -4.55
N SER A 302 30.34 9.62 -3.47
CA SER A 302 29.94 9.31 -2.09
C SER A 302 28.61 9.94 -1.67
N LEU A 303 28.04 10.86 -2.45
CA LEU A 303 26.76 11.49 -2.12
C LEU A 303 25.64 10.45 -2.24
N GLN A 304 25.03 10.12 -1.10
CA GLN A 304 23.94 9.16 -1.02
C GLN A 304 22.57 9.86 -1.09
N VAL A 305 21.53 9.09 -1.36
CA VAL A 305 20.13 9.53 -1.34
C VAL A 305 19.37 8.64 -0.35
N LEU A 306 18.61 9.24 0.53
CA LEU A 306 17.74 8.55 1.48
C LEU A 306 16.30 9.07 1.32
N GLY A 307 15.31 8.21 1.41
CA GLY A 307 13.91 8.64 1.38
C GLY A 307 12.98 7.73 2.15
N GLY A 308 11.69 7.79 1.82
CA GLY A 308 10.62 7.06 2.49
C GLY A 308 10.12 5.83 1.73
N ASP A 309 9.04 5.24 2.24
CA ASP A 309 8.45 3.99 1.74
C ASP A 309 7.95 4.04 0.30
N ALA A 310 7.53 5.21 -0.18
CA ALA A 310 7.08 5.37 -1.56
C ALA A 310 8.22 5.23 -2.60
N LEU A 311 9.48 5.10 -2.15
CA LEU A 311 10.62 4.72 -3.00
C LEU A 311 10.70 3.21 -3.24
N TYR A 312 9.88 2.40 -2.55
CA TYR A 312 9.82 0.95 -2.78
C TYR A 312 8.84 0.58 -3.90
N ASP A 313 8.69 1.40 -4.90
CA ASP A 313 8.00 1.08 -6.14
C ASP A 313 9.01 0.72 -7.23
N LEU A 314 9.18 -0.58 -7.49
CA LEU A 314 10.20 -1.08 -8.42
C LEU A 314 9.88 -0.78 -9.89
N GLY A 315 8.63 -0.49 -10.21
CA GLY A 315 8.17 -0.10 -11.54
C GLY A 315 8.51 1.36 -11.88
N GLY A 316 8.67 2.22 -10.87
CA GLY A 316 8.85 3.65 -11.03
C GLY A 316 10.23 4.08 -11.53
N TYR A 317 11.26 3.21 -11.43
CA TYR A 317 12.63 3.59 -11.78
C TYR A 317 12.90 3.50 -13.29
N PRO A 318 13.29 4.61 -13.97
CA PRO A 318 13.73 4.55 -15.35
C PRO A 318 15.05 3.78 -15.47
N SER A 319 15.26 3.08 -16.58
CA SER A 319 16.49 2.31 -16.80
C SER A 319 17.77 3.16 -16.74
N SER A 320 17.68 4.46 -16.99
CA SER A 320 18.76 5.44 -16.86
C SER A 320 19.21 5.66 -15.42
N ALA A 321 18.35 5.44 -14.42
CA ALA A 321 18.70 5.54 -13.00
C ALA A 321 19.57 4.35 -12.52
N ARG A 322 19.52 3.20 -13.21
CA ARG A 322 20.17 1.97 -12.77
C ARG A 322 21.64 2.13 -12.31
N PRO A 323 22.50 2.91 -12.99
CA PRO A 323 23.89 3.09 -12.57
C PRO A 323 24.09 3.88 -11.27
N ALA A 324 23.05 4.52 -10.75
CA ALA A 324 23.08 5.30 -9.51
C ALA A 324 22.17 4.71 -8.39
N LEU A 325 21.56 3.56 -8.63
CA LEU A 325 20.70 2.93 -7.62
C LEU A 325 21.47 2.54 -6.35
N ASP A 326 22.77 2.21 -6.46
CA ASP A 326 23.63 1.91 -5.31
C ASP A 326 23.86 3.10 -4.36
N ARG A 327 23.37 4.29 -4.72
CA ARG A 327 23.32 5.47 -3.84
C ARG A 327 22.03 5.57 -3.06
N LEU A 328 21.02 4.76 -3.37
CA LEU A 328 19.68 4.90 -2.85
C LEU A 328 19.43 3.99 -1.65
N HIS A 329 18.97 4.61 -0.57
CA HIS A 329 18.46 4.00 0.64
C HIS A 329 17.05 4.52 0.92
N PHE A 330 16.21 3.74 1.57
CA PHE A 330 14.88 4.21 1.95
C PHE A 330 14.31 3.44 3.14
N THR A 331 13.48 4.12 3.91
CA THR A 331 12.64 3.47 4.93
C THR A 331 11.47 2.79 4.23
N THR A 332 11.03 1.66 4.77
CA THR A 332 9.81 0.99 4.31
C THR A 332 9.18 0.19 5.45
N PHE A 333 8.04 -0.43 5.20
CA PHE A 333 7.24 -1.13 6.21
C PHE A 333 7.23 -2.64 6.03
N PHE A 334 7.85 -3.12 4.97
CA PHE A 334 7.91 -4.53 4.63
C PHE A 334 9.08 -4.84 3.68
N TYR A 335 9.64 -6.02 3.82
CA TYR A 335 10.54 -6.64 2.86
C TYR A 335 10.25 -8.14 2.76
N PRO A 336 10.19 -8.77 1.58
CA PRO A 336 9.82 -10.19 1.45
C PRO A 336 10.65 -11.15 2.26
N ASP A 337 11.93 -10.84 2.49
CA ASP A 337 12.86 -11.68 3.26
C ASP A 337 13.01 -11.21 4.72
N GLU A 338 12.22 -10.24 5.20
CA GLU A 338 12.42 -9.65 6.54
C GLU A 338 12.32 -10.67 7.67
N TRP A 339 11.42 -11.66 7.56
CA TRP A 339 11.31 -12.75 8.54
C TRP A 339 12.58 -13.57 8.62
N ALA A 340 13.23 -13.85 7.48
CA ALA A 340 14.51 -14.55 7.41
C ALA A 340 15.66 -13.67 7.93
N VAL A 341 15.71 -12.39 7.55
CA VAL A 341 16.72 -11.43 8.04
C VAL A 341 16.65 -11.25 9.55
N GLN A 342 15.44 -11.32 10.16
CA GLN A 342 15.24 -11.27 11.59
C GLN A 342 15.46 -12.62 12.30
N GLY A 343 15.81 -13.70 11.57
CA GLY A 343 15.97 -15.04 12.13
C GLY A 343 14.64 -15.70 12.53
N LEU A 344 13.51 -15.23 12.01
CA LEU A 344 12.15 -15.64 12.36
C LEU A 344 11.48 -16.51 11.28
N ASP A 345 12.23 -16.98 10.29
CA ASP A 345 11.67 -17.74 9.16
C ASP A 345 10.90 -19.01 9.58
N SER A 346 11.33 -19.65 10.68
CA SER A 346 10.68 -20.82 11.26
C SER A 346 9.67 -20.49 12.37
N SER A 347 9.35 -19.23 12.60
CA SER A 347 8.43 -18.84 13.66
C SER A 347 7.02 -19.39 13.39
N PRO A 348 6.32 -19.94 14.40
CA PRO A 348 4.93 -20.32 14.27
C PRO A 348 3.98 -19.13 14.09
N GLN A 349 4.46 -17.91 14.34
CA GLN A 349 3.73 -16.66 14.11
C GLN A 349 3.87 -16.15 12.68
N LYS A 350 4.76 -16.73 11.85
CA LYS A 350 4.92 -16.33 10.46
C LYS A 350 3.60 -16.55 9.69
N PRO A 351 3.00 -15.52 9.09
CA PRO A 351 1.72 -15.66 8.39
C PRO A 351 1.77 -16.64 7.22
N ALA A 352 0.66 -17.32 6.98
CA ALA A 352 0.50 -18.22 5.82
C ALA A 352 0.65 -17.48 4.49
N PHE A 353 0.48 -16.18 4.47
CA PHE A 353 0.66 -15.30 3.31
C PHE A 353 1.91 -15.63 2.48
N PHE A 354 3.05 -15.90 3.10
CA PHE A 354 4.31 -16.22 2.41
C PHE A 354 4.28 -17.55 1.63
N VAL A 355 3.34 -18.43 1.95
CA VAL A 355 3.08 -19.69 1.23
C VAL A 355 1.95 -19.51 0.23
N GLU A 356 0.90 -18.80 0.63
CA GLU A 356 -0.32 -18.59 -0.18
C GLU A 356 -0.07 -17.66 -1.37
N TYR A 357 0.75 -16.63 -1.21
CA TYR A 357 1.03 -15.65 -2.25
C TYR A 357 1.66 -16.27 -3.51
N PRO A 358 2.80 -16.96 -3.44
CA PRO A 358 3.37 -17.63 -4.61
C PRO A 358 2.49 -18.79 -5.12
N ALA A 359 1.73 -19.46 -4.24
CA ALA A 359 0.80 -20.49 -4.67
C ALA A 359 -0.36 -19.94 -5.51
N ALA A 360 -0.81 -18.72 -5.22
CA ALA A 360 -1.87 -18.06 -5.96
C ALA A 360 -1.37 -17.48 -7.30
N PHE A 361 -0.24 -16.76 -7.28
CA PHE A 361 0.20 -15.96 -8.43
C PHE A 361 1.23 -16.66 -9.33
N ASP A 362 1.91 -17.71 -8.85
CA ASP A 362 2.78 -18.58 -9.66
C ASP A 362 2.46 -20.08 -9.47
N PRO A 363 1.17 -20.51 -9.68
CA PRO A 363 0.72 -21.88 -9.38
C PRO A 363 1.47 -22.95 -10.20
N HIS A 364 2.02 -22.58 -11.33
CA HIS A 364 2.78 -23.49 -12.21
C HIS A 364 4.29 -23.35 -12.07
N ARG A 365 4.77 -22.54 -11.12
CA ARG A 365 6.20 -22.28 -10.85
C ARG A 365 6.97 -21.84 -12.11
N GLN A 366 6.34 -20.99 -12.93
CA GLN A 366 6.91 -20.50 -14.19
C GLN A 366 7.77 -19.25 -13.98
N HIS A 367 7.64 -18.57 -12.81
CA HIS A 367 8.32 -17.35 -12.47
C HIS A 367 9.30 -17.61 -11.31
N GLN A 368 10.35 -18.42 -11.58
CA GLN A 368 11.40 -18.73 -10.61
C GLN A 368 12.36 -17.54 -10.47
N GLY A 369 12.98 -17.47 -9.32
CA GLY A 369 13.97 -16.42 -9.04
C GLY A 369 13.42 -15.24 -8.30
N SER A 370 13.19 -14.23 -8.13
CA SER A 370 12.54 -13.15 -7.35
C SER A 370 11.70 -12.21 -8.24
N PRO A 371 10.76 -12.75 -9.05
CA PRO A 371 9.87 -11.91 -9.82
C PRO A 371 8.77 -11.38 -8.88
N TYR A 372 8.83 -10.11 -8.54
CA TYR A 372 7.78 -9.43 -7.80
C TYR A 372 6.45 -9.55 -8.53
N GLY A 373 5.37 -9.63 -7.75
CA GLY A 373 4.02 -9.83 -8.27
C GLY A 373 3.66 -11.31 -8.55
N TYR A 374 4.63 -12.24 -8.48
CA TYR A 374 4.44 -13.67 -8.69
C TYR A 374 4.92 -14.51 -7.50
N THR A 375 6.22 -14.48 -7.23
CA THR A 375 6.82 -15.26 -6.13
C THR A 375 7.14 -14.40 -4.91
N ARG A 376 7.24 -13.08 -5.09
CA ARG A 376 7.56 -12.13 -4.04
C ARG A 376 6.53 -11.00 -3.99
N PRO A 377 5.90 -10.76 -2.84
CA PRO A 377 5.01 -9.63 -2.65
C PRO A 377 5.79 -8.31 -2.58
N THR A 378 5.14 -7.22 -2.94
CA THR A 378 5.60 -5.86 -2.69
C THR A 378 5.17 -5.38 -1.30
N ASN A 379 5.61 -4.18 -0.93
CA ASN A 379 5.14 -3.48 0.27
C ASN A 379 3.60 -3.31 0.25
N ASP A 380 3.05 -2.88 -0.89
CA ASP A 380 1.61 -2.62 -1.03
C ASP A 380 0.77 -3.89 -0.91
N ALA A 381 1.22 -4.98 -1.53
CA ALA A 381 0.55 -6.28 -1.39
C ALA A 381 0.55 -6.78 0.06
N ALA A 382 1.67 -6.65 0.77
CA ALA A 382 1.79 -7.09 2.15
C ALA A 382 0.91 -6.26 3.11
N LEU A 383 0.93 -4.93 2.97
CA LEU A 383 0.14 -4.05 3.83
C LEU A 383 -1.35 -4.09 3.49
N SER A 384 -1.73 -4.35 2.25
CA SER A 384 -3.12 -4.57 1.86
C SER A 384 -3.70 -5.84 2.48
N TYR A 385 -2.91 -6.93 2.52
CA TYR A 385 -3.29 -8.11 3.29
C TYR A 385 -3.49 -7.75 4.78
N ASP A 386 -2.54 -7.04 5.38
CA ASP A 386 -2.59 -6.64 6.79
C ASP A 386 -3.80 -5.72 7.08
N ALA A 387 -4.13 -4.79 6.19
CA ALA A 387 -5.28 -3.90 6.34
C ALA A 387 -6.62 -4.67 6.28
N LEU A 388 -6.73 -5.66 5.39
CA LEU A 388 -7.89 -6.52 5.35
C LEU A 388 -7.96 -7.41 6.60
N LEU A 389 -6.83 -7.97 7.03
CA LEU A 389 -6.72 -8.82 8.22
C LEU A 389 -7.27 -8.13 9.48
N VAL A 390 -7.00 -6.83 9.69
CA VAL A 390 -7.51 -6.12 10.87
C VAL A 390 -9.01 -5.85 10.78
N LEU A 391 -9.58 -5.61 9.59
CA LEU A 391 -11.03 -5.54 9.40
C LEU A 391 -11.70 -6.87 9.75
N LEU A 392 -11.12 -7.99 9.33
CA LEU A 392 -11.61 -9.33 9.62
C LEU A 392 -11.47 -9.68 11.11
N LYS A 393 -10.38 -9.25 11.76
CA LYS A 393 -10.19 -9.37 13.21
C LYS A 393 -11.24 -8.56 13.96
N ALA A 394 -11.56 -7.34 13.54
CA ALA A 394 -12.58 -6.52 14.13
C ALA A 394 -13.96 -7.21 14.05
N TYR A 395 -14.32 -7.76 12.88
CA TYR A 395 -15.52 -8.56 12.71
C TYR A 395 -15.58 -9.76 13.67
N ALA A 396 -14.49 -10.51 13.79
CA ALA A 396 -14.39 -11.65 14.69
C ALA A 396 -14.54 -11.24 16.17
N LEU A 397 -13.97 -10.12 16.59
CA LEU A 397 -14.11 -9.60 17.96
C LEU A 397 -15.56 -9.26 18.29
N VAL A 398 -16.23 -8.55 17.39
CA VAL A 398 -17.61 -8.11 17.56
C VAL A 398 -18.59 -9.30 17.62
N THR A 399 -18.44 -10.25 16.72
CA THR A 399 -19.30 -11.45 16.66
C THR A 399 -19.05 -12.38 17.85
N THR A 400 -17.80 -12.55 18.28
CA THR A 400 -17.47 -13.34 19.48
C THR A 400 -18.03 -12.70 20.75
N ALA A 401 -18.17 -11.37 20.80
CA ALA A 401 -18.85 -10.65 21.88
C ALA A 401 -20.38 -10.81 21.86
N GLY A 402 -20.92 -11.61 20.92
CA GLY A 402 -22.36 -11.96 20.87
C GLY A 402 -23.19 -11.13 19.88
N LYS A 403 -22.59 -10.28 19.07
CA LYS A 403 -23.31 -9.53 18.04
C LYS A 403 -23.74 -10.46 16.91
N THR A 404 -25.03 -10.54 16.63
CA THR A 404 -25.59 -11.41 15.57
C THR A 404 -25.84 -10.70 14.25
N THR A 405 -25.99 -9.37 14.29
CA THR A 405 -26.06 -8.50 13.10
C THR A 405 -24.99 -7.44 13.28
N VAL A 406 -24.00 -7.48 12.43
CA VAL A 406 -22.87 -6.56 12.44
C VAL A 406 -23.18 -5.37 11.52
N THR A 407 -22.64 -4.21 11.84
CA THR A 407 -22.75 -2.99 11.06
C THR A 407 -21.37 -2.34 10.93
N PRO A 408 -21.14 -1.45 9.96
CA PRO A 408 -19.88 -0.72 9.84
C PRO A 408 -19.44 -0.01 11.13
N GLN A 409 -20.40 0.50 11.90
CA GLN A 409 -20.11 1.12 13.19
C GLN A 409 -19.61 0.10 14.24
N ASP A 410 -20.11 -1.13 14.21
CA ASP A 410 -19.62 -2.21 15.08
C ASP A 410 -18.18 -2.60 14.69
N ILE A 411 -17.87 -2.62 13.38
CA ILE A 411 -16.49 -2.86 12.91
C ILE A 411 -15.55 -1.76 13.40
N GLN A 412 -15.96 -0.49 13.34
CA GLN A 412 -15.18 0.62 13.90
C GLN A 412 -14.90 0.38 15.40
N GLN A 413 -15.89 -0.03 16.18
CA GLN A 413 -15.70 -0.39 17.59
C GLN A 413 -14.77 -1.60 17.77
N GLY A 414 -14.85 -2.60 16.89
CA GLY A 414 -13.93 -3.74 16.87
C GLY A 414 -12.49 -3.33 16.58
N LEU A 415 -12.29 -2.41 15.64
CA LEU A 415 -10.96 -1.87 15.30
C LEU A 415 -10.31 -1.17 16.51
N THR A 416 -11.08 -0.40 17.29
CA THR A 416 -10.55 0.24 18.52
C THR A 416 -10.11 -0.75 19.60
N GLN A 417 -10.50 -2.03 19.50
CA GLN A 417 -10.09 -3.08 20.43
C GLN A 417 -8.80 -3.80 20.01
N ILE A 418 -8.26 -3.52 18.82
CA ILE A 418 -7.04 -4.14 18.32
C ILE A 418 -5.82 -3.49 18.99
N HIS A 419 -5.59 -3.85 20.24
CA HIS A 419 -4.42 -3.49 21.03
C HIS A 419 -4.21 -4.49 22.18
N GLY A 420 -3.04 -4.47 22.81
CA GLY A 420 -2.70 -5.37 23.92
C GLY A 420 -2.88 -6.83 23.49
N ALA A 421 -3.69 -7.61 24.21
CA ALA A 421 -3.95 -9.03 23.92
C ALA A 421 -4.70 -9.27 22.58
N ASN A 422 -5.30 -8.25 22.01
CA ASN A 422 -5.97 -8.33 20.70
C ASN A 422 -5.11 -7.82 19.54
N ALA A 423 -3.85 -7.44 19.80
CA ALA A 423 -2.93 -7.08 18.74
C ALA A 423 -2.84 -8.22 17.69
N VAL A 424 -2.60 -7.85 16.45
CA VAL A 424 -2.59 -8.79 15.32
C VAL A 424 -1.17 -8.97 14.81
N GLN A 425 -0.77 -10.24 14.59
CA GLN A 425 0.44 -10.52 13.85
C GLN A 425 0.13 -10.43 12.37
N GLY A 426 0.59 -9.35 11.75
CA GLY A 426 0.53 -9.15 10.31
C GLY A 426 1.77 -9.68 9.60
N VAL A 427 1.75 -9.60 8.30
CA VAL A 427 2.88 -9.94 7.41
C VAL A 427 4.04 -8.97 7.64
N SER A 428 3.73 -7.68 7.78
CA SER A 428 4.67 -6.59 8.03
C SER A 428 4.94 -6.33 9.53
N GLY A 429 4.79 -7.35 10.39
CA GLY A 429 4.98 -7.24 11.83
C GLY A 429 3.70 -6.96 12.62
N GLN A 430 3.84 -6.66 13.92
CA GLN A 430 2.72 -6.42 14.83
C GLN A 430 1.84 -5.25 14.36
N ILE A 431 0.52 -5.40 14.53
CA ILE A 431 -0.46 -4.33 14.34
C ILE A 431 -1.24 -4.14 15.64
N SER A 432 -1.18 -2.93 16.17
CA SER A 432 -1.87 -2.49 17.38
C SER A 432 -2.24 -1.03 17.22
N PHE A 433 -3.48 -0.64 17.47
CA PHE A 433 -3.93 0.74 17.25
C PHE A 433 -3.93 1.55 18.53
N ASP A 434 -3.61 2.84 18.41
CA ASP A 434 -3.87 3.84 19.45
C ASP A 434 -5.28 4.45 19.31
N VAL A 435 -5.59 5.40 20.18
CA VAL A 435 -6.90 6.07 20.20
C VAL A 435 -7.17 6.93 18.96
N THR A 436 -6.16 7.21 18.15
CA THR A 436 -6.25 7.98 16.90
C THR A 436 -6.35 7.10 15.65
N GLY A 437 -6.29 5.76 15.81
CA GLY A 437 -6.30 4.78 14.72
C GLY A 437 -4.94 4.57 14.06
N ASN A 438 -3.86 5.11 14.61
CA ASN A 438 -2.50 4.87 14.14
C ASN A 438 -1.97 3.52 14.63
N ALA A 439 -1.18 2.85 13.81
CA ALA A 439 -0.43 1.66 14.23
C ALA A 439 0.69 2.05 15.20
N VAL A 440 0.65 1.51 16.42
CA VAL A 440 1.61 1.79 17.49
C VAL A 440 2.82 0.88 17.36
N GLU A 441 4.02 1.45 17.52
CA GLU A 441 5.29 0.71 17.46
C GLU A 441 5.40 -0.18 16.21
N LYS A 442 4.77 0.22 15.12
CA LYS A 442 4.81 -0.51 13.86
C LYS A 442 6.23 -0.57 13.33
N ALA A 443 6.61 -1.73 12.80
CA ALA A 443 7.94 -1.98 12.27
C ALA A 443 8.26 -1.03 11.09
N VAL A 444 9.46 -0.43 11.14
CA VAL A 444 10.09 0.30 10.03
C VAL A 444 11.44 -0.36 9.77
N VAL A 445 11.69 -0.69 8.52
CA VAL A 445 12.96 -1.28 8.05
C VAL A 445 13.66 -0.35 7.07
N ILE A 446 14.96 -0.50 6.90
CA ILE A 446 15.74 0.24 5.91
C ILE A 446 16.14 -0.70 4.79
N LEU A 447 15.88 -0.29 3.56
CA LEU A 447 16.35 -0.97 2.36
C LEU A 447 17.38 -0.12 1.61
N TYR A 448 18.23 -0.81 0.87
CA TYR A 448 19.21 -0.18 -0.02
C TYR A 448 19.47 -1.05 -1.25
N PHE A 449 19.99 -0.44 -2.31
CA PHE A 449 20.44 -1.17 -3.48
C PHE A 449 21.94 -1.42 -3.43
N ASP A 450 22.37 -2.61 -3.84
CA ASP A 450 23.79 -2.90 -4.08
C ASP A 450 24.24 -2.45 -5.48
N SER A 451 25.54 -2.60 -5.78
CA SER A 451 26.14 -2.24 -7.08
C SER A 451 25.59 -3.04 -8.27
N GLU A 452 24.87 -4.15 -8.01
CA GLU A 452 24.17 -4.93 -9.04
C GLU A 452 22.70 -4.53 -9.16
N ALA A 453 22.28 -3.47 -8.44
CA ALA A 453 20.91 -2.98 -8.34
C ALA A 453 19.95 -4.05 -7.75
N ARG A 454 20.42 -4.82 -6.77
CA ARG A 454 19.59 -5.72 -5.97
C ARG A 454 19.26 -5.05 -4.65
N ILE A 455 18.03 -5.26 -4.19
CA ILE A 455 17.56 -4.72 -2.92
C ILE A 455 17.99 -5.63 -1.78
N HIS A 456 18.49 -5.00 -0.72
CA HIS A 456 18.83 -5.61 0.54
C HIS A 456 18.17 -4.87 1.71
N MET A 457 17.97 -5.57 2.79
CA MET A 457 17.49 -4.99 4.05
C MET A 457 18.66 -4.85 5.02
N GLU A 458 18.78 -3.67 5.64
CA GLU A 458 19.67 -3.47 6.77
C GLU A 458 19.24 -4.32 7.97
N PRO A 459 20.18 -4.94 8.71
CA PRO A 459 19.83 -5.68 9.89
C PRO A 459 19.14 -4.80 10.95
N GLY A 460 18.04 -5.29 11.48
CA GLY A 460 17.29 -4.63 12.54
C GLY A 460 15.98 -4.02 12.05
N VAL A 461 15.10 -3.79 13.00
CA VAL A 461 13.78 -3.18 12.81
C VAL A 461 13.61 -2.11 13.87
N GLN A 462 13.16 -0.93 13.47
CA GLN A 462 12.67 0.04 14.44
C GLN A 462 11.19 -0.25 14.68
N GLY A 463 10.79 -0.37 15.95
CA GLY A 463 9.43 -0.75 16.33
C GLY A 463 9.36 -2.22 16.78
N LYS A 464 8.15 -2.78 16.79
CA LYS A 464 7.85 -4.11 17.29
C LYS A 464 7.39 -5.05 16.17
N PHE A 465 8.11 -6.14 15.98
CA PHE A 465 7.87 -7.06 14.88
C PHE A 465 6.92 -8.20 15.25
N LEU A 466 7.06 -8.78 16.45
CA LEU A 466 6.19 -9.87 16.95
C LEU A 466 5.17 -9.36 17.97
N VAL A 467 3.98 -9.99 17.98
CA VAL A 467 2.93 -9.78 18.99
C VAL A 467 3.32 -10.33 20.35
#